data_10b59ebd5cb2f777285cd22a490de39e
#
_entry.id   10b59ebd5cb2f777285cd22a490de39e
#
_cell.length_a   1.000
_cell.length_b   1.000
_cell.length_c   1.000
_cell.angle_alpha   90.00
_cell.angle_beta   90.00
_cell.angle_gamma   90.00
#
_symmetry.space_group_name_H-M   'P 1'
#
loop_
_entity.id
_entity.type
_entity.pdbx_description
1 polymer ?
#
loop_
_entity_poly.entity_id
_entity_poly.type
_entity_poly.pdbx_seq_one_letter_code
_entity_poly.pdbx_strand_id
1 'polypeptide(L)'
;IGGQDSKAIQIDDTGNVSNFAMNDKCAAGTGRFLDVAARNLDIDLEELGDYHFNGKGAPLTINSTCTVFAESEIIGLLANGHGKEEIIAGIHYSIAKRTVRLAKRVGIEGRVYFDGGPALNKGLVAAIQDELGRELVVPEHPQTTTAFGAAILARNEFLAEAS
;
A
#
# COMPACT_ATOMS: atom_id res chain seq x y z
N ILE A 1 2.70 -0.62 -4.27
CA ILE A 1 3.37 -0.86 -2.98
C ILE A 1 3.87 -2.30 -2.98
N GLY A 2 5.17 -2.49 -2.78
CA GLY A 2 5.80 -3.80 -2.65
C GLY A 2 5.93 -4.26 -1.20
N GLY A 3 6.60 -5.41 -1.01
CA GLY A 3 6.90 -5.95 0.32
C GLY A 3 7.92 -5.12 1.09
N GLN A 4 8.86 -4.47 0.41
CA GLN A 4 9.98 -3.77 1.02
C GLN A 4 10.02 -2.28 0.71
N ASP A 5 9.52 -1.86 -0.44
CA ASP A 5 9.52 -0.47 -0.90
C ASP A 5 8.14 -0.03 -1.40
N SER A 6 7.98 1.27 -1.59
CA SER A 6 6.80 1.87 -2.21
C SER A 6 7.25 2.92 -3.22
N LYS A 7 6.62 2.92 -4.37
CA LYS A 7 6.90 3.83 -5.48
C LYS A 7 5.63 4.58 -5.87
N ALA A 8 5.76 5.87 -6.12
CA ALA A 8 4.76 6.67 -6.81
C ALA A 8 5.35 7.10 -8.16
N ILE A 9 4.63 6.82 -9.22
CA ILE A 9 5.10 7.01 -10.60
C ILE A 9 4.03 7.80 -11.34
N GLN A 10 4.41 8.91 -11.94
CA GLN A 10 3.56 9.64 -12.88
C GLN A 10 3.96 9.25 -14.30
N ILE A 11 2.96 8.93 -15.10
CA ILE A 11 3.11 8.51 -16.49
C ILE A 11 2.44 9.55 -17.38
N ASP A 12 3.11 9.97 -18.42
CA ASP A 12 2.57 10.90 -19.43
C ASP A 12 1.61 10.19 -20.43
N ASP A 13 0.99 10.95 -21.29
CA ASP A 13 0.05 10.46 -22.31
C ASP A 13 0.70 9.51 -23.33
N THR A 14 2.02 9.45 -23.41
CA THR A 14 2.78 8.54 -24.28
C THR A 14 3.19 7.25 -23.57
N GLY A 15 2.91 7.12 -22.27
CA GLY A 15 3.26 5.97 -21.45
C GLY A 15 4.65 6.04 -20.84
N ASN A 16 5.34 7.17 -20.94
CA ASN A 16 6.66 7.34 -20.32
C ASN A 16 6.54 7.87 -18.90
N VAL A 17 7.55 7.53 -18.07
CA VAL A 17 7.66 8.06 -16.73
C VAL A 17 8.04 9.54 -16.78
N SER A 18 7.14 10.40 -16.33
CA SER A 18 7.35 11.86 -16.25
C SER A 18 7.89 12.29 -14.88
N ASN A 19 7.48 11.61 -13.81
CA ASN A 19 7.94 11.89 -12.46
C ASN A 19 7.94 10.63 -11.59
N PHE A 20 8.79 10.60 -10.56
CA PHE A 20 8.99 9.43 -9.73
C PHE A 20 9.40 9.80 -8.30
N ALA A 21 8.81 9.12 -7.33
CA ALA A 21 9.23 9.17 -5.94
C ALA A 21 9.22 7.78 -5.32
N MET A 22 10.15 7.49 -4.45
CA MET A 22 10.30 6.20 -3.79
C MET A 22 10.47 6.35 -2.28
N ASN A 23 9.93 5.40 -1.55
CA ASN A 23 10.25 5.12 -0.16
C ASN A 23 10.88 3.73 -0.08
N ASP A 24 12.18 3.66 0.04
CA ASP A 24 13.00 2.45 0.14
C ASP A 24 13.64 2.24 1.51
N LYS A 25 13.49 3.22 2.41
CA LYS A 25 14.19 3.25 3.69
C LYS A 25 13.32 2.89 4.89
N CYS A 26 12.00 2.81 4.70
CA CYS A 26 11.09 2.62 5.81
C CYS A 26 10.01 1.58 5.47
N ALA A 27 10.01 0.46 6.18
CA ALA A 27 9.04 -0.61 6.03
C ALA A 27 7.60 -0.21 6.42
N ALA A 28 7.42 0.86 7.18
CA ALA A 28 6.11 1.28 7.69
C ALA A 28 5.13 1.82 6.63
N GLY A 29 5.47 1.81 5.36
CA GLY A 29 4.57 2.13 4.24
C GLY A 29 4.58 1.05 3.18
N THR A 30 4.90 -0.18 3.55
CA THR A 30 5.10 -1.32 2.64
C THR A 30 4.32 -2.55 3.11
N GLY A 31 4.27 -3.59 2.29
CA GLY A 31 3.65 -4.87 2.63
C GLY A 31 4.26 -5.52 3.88
N ARG A 32 5.53 -5.27 4.16
CA ARG A 32 6.19 -5.77 5.37
C ARG A 32 5.51 -5.31 6.65
N PHE A 33 4.93 -4.12 6.67
CA PHE A 33 4.19 -3.65 7.84
C PHE A 33 2.89 -4.44 8.05
N LEU A 34 2.20 -4.81 6.97
CA LEU A 34 1.02 -5.69 7.05
C LEU A 34 1.40 -7.08 7.57
N ASP A 35 2.52 -7.66 7.10
CA ASP A 35 3.02 -8.95 7.59
C ASP A 35 3.32 -8.93 9.10
N VAL A 36 3.94 -7.86 9.58
CA VAL A 36 4.24 -7.69 11.01
C VAL A 36 2.95 -7.54 11.82
N ALA A 37 2.01 -6.74 11.32
CA ALA A 37 0.71 -6.54 11.95
C ALA A 37 -0.08 -7.85 12.05
N ALA A 38 -0.18 -8.60 10.96
CA ALA A 38 -0.86 -9.89 10.89
C ALA A 38 -0.33 -10.86 11.95
N ARG A 39 0.99 -10.99 12.04
CA ARG A 39 1.65 -11.85 13.05
C ARG A 39 1.40 -11.43 14.48
N ASN A 40 1.49 -10.12 14.77
CA ASN A 40 1.28 -9.63 16.15
C ASN A 40 -0.18 -9.73 16.59
N LEU A 41 -1.11 -9.69 15.64
CA LEU A 41 -2.53 -9.80 15.90
C LEU A 41 -3.03 -11.26 15.84
N ASP A 42 -2.18 -12.20 15.43
CA ASP A 42 -2.56 -13.60 15.19
C ASP A 42 -3.76 -13.69 14.25
N ILE A 43 -3.57 -13.17 13.04
CA ILE A 43 -4.56 -13.10 11.95
C ILE A 43 -3.83 -13.44 10.64
N ASP A 44 -4.49 -14.14 9.74
CA ASP A 44 -3.97 -14.38 8.41
C ASP A 44 -3.91 -13.07 7.60
N LEU A 45 -2.83 -12.91 6.81
CA LEU A 45 -2.57 -11.68 6.06
C LEU A 45 -3.73 -11.33 5.10
N GLU A 46 -4.34 -12.34 4.52
CA GLU A 46 -5.47 -12.24 3.59
C GLU A 46 -6.74 -11.73 4.28
N GLU A 47 -6.90 -12.00 5.56
CA GLU A 47 -8.08 -11.60 6.34
C GLU A 47 -8.03 -10.16 6.85
N LEU A 48 -6.84 -9.53 6.88
CA LEU A 48 -6.69 -8.16 7.39
C LEU A 48 -7.65 -7.15 6.72
N GLY A 49 -7.93 -7.38 5.43
CA GLY A 49 -8.84 -6.51 4.68
C GLY A 49 -10.26 -6.54 5.24
N ASP A 50 -10.74 -7.70 5.66
CA ASP A 50 -12.09 -7.88 6.18
C ASP A 50 -12.23 -7.29 7.60
N TYR A 51 -11.22 -7.44 8.43
CA TYR A 51 -11.19 -6.81 9.77
C TYR A 51 -11.32 -5.28 9.71
N HIS A 52 -10.79 -4.63 8.66
CA HIS A 52 -10.91 -3.19 8.49
C HIS A 52 -12.35 -2.69 8.51
N PHE A 53 -13.28 -3.46 7.94
CA PHE A 53 -14.69 -3.07 7.81
C PHE A 53 -15.55 -3.49 9.01
N ASN A 54 -15.04 -4.32 9.88
CA ASN A 54 -15.78 -4.85 11.03
C ASN A 54 -15.67 -3.99 12.30
N GLY A 55 -14.80 -2.98 12.29
CA GLY A 55 -14.63 -2.05 13.41
C GLY A 55 -15.86 -1.19 13.64
N LYS A 56 -16.30 -1.05 14.90
CA LYS A 56 -17.47 -0.26 15.29
C LYS A 56 -17.12 1.19 15.68
N GLY A 57 -15.84 1.50 15.76
CA GLY A 57 -15.31 2.81 16.21
C GLY A 57 -14.52 3.54 15.14
N ALA A 58 -14.07 4.74 15.48
CA ALA A 58 -13.10 5.45 14.63
C ALA A 58 -11.76 4.69 14.63
N PRO A 59 -11.03 4.67 13.49
CA PRO A 59 -9.72 4.05 13.42
C PRO A 59 -8.77 4.63 14.48
N LEU A 60 -8.04 3.76 15.16
CA LEU A 60 -7.02 4.19 16.11
C LEU A 60 -5.89 4.92 15.38
N THR A 61 -5.33 5.92 16.04
CA THR A 61 -4.13 6.56 15.50
C THR A 61 -2.91 5.73 15.86
N ILE A 62 -2.23 5.19 14.85
CA ILE A 62 -0.93 4.55 15.00
C ILE A 62 0.14 5.62 14.78
N ASN A 63 0.83 5.99 15.84
CA ASN A 63 1.79 7.10 15.85
C ASN A 63 3.17 6.69 15.38
N SER A 64 3.53 5.42 15.56
CA SER A 64 4.87 4.93 15.28
C SER A 64 5.21 5.02 13.80
N THR A 65 6.30 5.72 13.52
CA THR A 65 6.82 5.90 12.16
C THR A 65 7.69 4.73 11.70
N CYS A 66 8.15 3.90 12.62
CA CYS A 66 9.00 2.74 12.38
C CYS A 66 8.22 1.47 12.74
N THR A 67 8.34 0.44 11.91
CA THR A 67 7.67 -0.85 12.10
C THR A 67 8.01 -1.49 13.46
N VAL A 68 9.25 -1.34 13.93
CA VAL A 68 9.68 -1.88 15.23
C VAL A 68 8.94 -1.23 16.40
N PHE A 69 8.75 0.09 16.36
CA PHE A 69 7.99 0.79 17.40
C PHE A 69 6.48 0.57 17.26
N ALA A 70 5.99 0.41 16.03
CA ALA A 70 4.60 0.09 15.77
C ALA A 70 4.22 -1.28 16.34
N GLU A 71 5.13 -2.25 16.32
CA GLU A 71 4.93 -3.55 16.97
C GLU A 71 4.65 -3.40 18.47
N SER A 72 5.48 -2.64 19.18
CA SER A 72 5.27 -2.36 20.61
C SER A 72 3.98 -1.56 20.86
N GLU A 73 3.62 -0.65 19.96
CA GLU A 73 2.36 0.11 20.04
C GLU A 73 1.14 -0.78 19.85
N ILE A 74 1.16 -1.71 18.87
CA ILE A 74 0.10 -2.70 18.63
C ILE A 74 -0.10 -3.57 19.87
N ILE A 75 0.98 -4.11 20.45
CA ILE A 75 0.92 -4.92 21.67
C ILE A 75 0.33 -4.10 22.83
N GLY A 76 0.75 -2.85 22.97
CA GLY A 76 0.21 -1.94 24.00
C GLY A 76 -1.29 -1.66 23.82
N LEU A 77 -1.75 -1.47 22.60
CA LEU A 77 -3.16 -1.27 22.31
C LEU A 77 -4.00 -2.51 22.63
N LEU A 78 -3.52 -3.71 22.26
CA LEU A 78 -4.15 -4.98 22.66
C LEU A 78 -4.23 -5.14 24.19
N ALA A 79 -3.15 -4.85 24.89
CA ALA A 79 -3.10 -4.92 26.35
C ALA A 79 -4.06 -3.94 27.03
N ASN A 80 -4.36 -2.82 26.39
CA ASN A 80 -5.35 -1.82 26.83
C ASN A 80 -6.80 -2.17 26.43
N GLY A 81 -7.02 -3.35 25.81
CA GLY A 81 -8.36 -3.84 25.48
C GLY A 81 -8.94 -3.32 24.18
N HIS A 82 -8.16 -2.69 23.31
CA HIS A 82 -8.62 -2.29 21.98
C HIS A 82 -8.87 -3.50 21.07
N GLY A 83 -9.91 -3.41 20.23
CA GLY A 83 -10.26 -4.46 19.28
C GLY A 83 -9.25 -4.56 18.14
N LYS A 84 -9.05 -5.79 17.62
CA LYS A 84 -8.16 -6.04 16.46
C LYS A 84 -8.59 -5.22 15.24
N GLU A 85 -9.90 -5.06 15.04
CA GLU A 85 -10.51 -4.32 13.95
C GLU A 85 -10.11 -2.84 13.95
N GLU A 86 -10.15 -2.20 15.12
CA GLU A 86 -9.79 -0.80 15.30
C GLU A 86 -8.29 -0.58 15.08
N ILE A 87 -7.47 -1.52 15.55
CA ILE A 87 -6.01 -1.51 15.37
C ILE A 87 -5.66 -1.67 13.89
N ILE A 88 -6.28 -2.64 13.20
CA ILE A 88 -6.06 -2.90 11.78
C ILE A 88 -6.47 -1.69 10.93
N ALA A 89 -7.63 -1.11 11.19
CA ALA A 89 -8.06 0.10 10.52
C ALA A 89 -7.03 1.23 10.73
N GLY A 90 -6.53 1.42 11.95
CA GLY A 90 -5.47 2.38 12.26
C GLY A 90 -4.19 2.16 11.48
N ILE A 91 -3.76 0.89 11.33
CA ILE A 91 -2.60 0.51 10.53
C ILE A 91 -2.82 0.85 9.05
N HIS A 92 -3.99 0.49 8.49
CA HIS A 92 -4.32 0.80 7.11
C HIS A 92 -4.28 2.32 6.85
N TYR A 93 -4.87 3.13 7.71
CA TYR A 93 -4.82 4.59 7.59
C TYR A 93 -3.39 5.15 7.77
N SER A 94 -2.57 4.55 8.62
CA SER A 94 -1.15 4.93 8.75
C SER A 94 -0.39 4.71 7.44
N ILE A 95 -0.59 3.55 6.80
CA ILE A 95 0.00 3.24 5.48
C ILE A 95 -0.58 4.19 4.42
N ALA A 96 -1.90 4.38 4.38
CA ALA A 96 -2.59 5.23 3.43
C ALA A 96 -2.05 6.68 3.44
N LYS A 97 -1.94 7.29 4.63
CA LYS A 97 -1.37 8.64 4.79
C LYS A 97 0.04 8.76 4.22
N ARG A 98 0.89 7.74 4.41
CA ARG A 98 2.26 7.72 3.87
C ARG A 98 2.26 7.57 2.37
N THR A 99 1.45 6.64 1.84
CA THR A 99 1.31 6.38 0.40
C THR A 99 0.80 7.61 -0.34
N VAL A 100 -0.26 8.24 0.18
CA VAL A 100 -0.81 9.46 -0.42
C VAL A 100 0.17 10.63 -0.35
N ARG A 101 0.92 10.76 0.75
CA ARG A 101 1.98 11.77 0.86
C ARG A 101 3.08 11.53 -0.18
N LEU A 102 3.45 10.27 -0.44
CA LEU A 102 4.42 9.93 -1.48
C LEU A 102 3.86 10.25 -2.86
N ALA A 103 2.59 9.89 -3.15
CA ALA A 103 1.93 10.18 -4.40
C ALA A 103 1.82 11.70 -4.68
N LYS A 104 1.50 12.49 -3.64
CA LYS A 104 1.44 13.97 -3.76
C LYS A 104 2.78 14.61 -4.17
N ARG A 105 3.91 13.95 -3.91
CA ARG A 105 5.23 14.45 -4.32
C ARG A 105 5.46 14.40 -5.84
N VAL A 106 4.82 13.47 -6.52
CA VAL A 106 4.95 13.33 -7.99
C VAL A 106 3.84 14.06 -8.76
N GLY A 107 2.78 14.48 -8.06
CA GLY A 107 1.55 14.99 -8.66
C GLY A 107 0.51 13.87 -8.82
N ILE A 108 -0.76 14.22 -8.64
CA ILE A 108 -1.87 13.27 -8.75
C ILE A 108 -2.85 13.80 -9.78
N GLU A 109 -2.71 13.33 -11.01
CA GLU A 109 -3.55 13.67 -12.14
C GLU A 109 -4.18 12.42 -12.75
N GLY A 110 -5.33 12.57 -13.41
CA GLY A 110 -5.99 11.47 -14.09
C GLY A 110 -6.39 10.30 -13.17
N ARG A 111 -6.31 9.09 -13.71
CA ARG A 111 -6.61 7.84 -12.98
C ARG A 111 -5.42 7.42 -12.13
N VAL A 112 -5.72 6.94 -10.94
CA VAL A 112 -4.71 6.44 -10.01
C VAL A 112 -4.79 4.93 -9.96
N TYR A 113 -3.70 4.27 -10.31
CA TYR A 113 -3.56 2.81 -10.24
C TYR A 113 -2.83 2.43 -8.95
N PHE A 114 -3.30 1.37 -8.30
CA PHE A 114 -2.66 0.82 -7.13
C PHE A 114 -2.32 -0.65 -7.37
N ASP A 115 -1.03 -1.00 -7.37
CA ASP A 115 -0.55 -2.35 -7.61
C ASP A 115 0.44 -2.84 -6.54
N GLY A 116 0.89 -4.10 -6.69
CA GLY A 116 1.70 -4.84 -5.73
C GLY A 116 0.84 -5.67 -4.78
N GLY A 117 1.48 -6.52 -3.97
CA GLY A 117 0.79 -7.43 -3.04
C GLY A 117 -0.23 -6.74 -2.13
N PRO A 118 0.10 -5.58 -1.51
CA PRO A 118 -0.84 -4.84 -0.66
C PRO A 118 -2.13 -4.37 -1.34
N ALA A 119 -2.18 -4.32 -2.67
CA ALA A 119 -3.40 -3.97 -3.42
C ALA A 119 -4.49 -5.08 -3.36
N LEU A 120 -4.15 -6.28 -2.92
CA LEU A 120 -5.11 -7.36 -2.63
C LEU A 120 -5.90 -7.10 -1.33
N ASN A 121 -5.38 -6.26 -0.44
CA ASN A 121 -6.03 -5.93 0.83
C ASN A 121 -7.09 -4.84 0.61
N LYS A 122 -8.36 -5.24 0.61
CA LYS A 122 -9.51 -4.35 0.36
C LYS A 122 -9.61 -3.22 1.38
N GLY A 123 -9.26 -3.46 2.63
CA GLY A 123 -9.27 -2.45 3.69
C GLY A 123 -8.20 -1.38 3.47
N LEU A 124 -7.03 -1.77 2.99
CA LEU A 124 -5.99 -0.81 2.63
C LEU A 124 -6.38 0.00 1.39
N VAL A 125 -6.99 -0.64 0.38
CA VAL A 125 -7.52 0.08 -0.80
C VAL A 125 -8.52 1.14 -0.35
N ALA A 126 -9.48 0.78 0.50
CA ALA A 126 -10.47 1.71 1.04
C ALA A 126 -9.81 2.88 1.79
N ALA A 127 -8.88 2.59 2.70
CA ALA A 127 -8.16 3.61 3.45
C ALA A 127 -7.36 4.58 2.55
N ILE A 128 -6.76 4.07 1.47
CA ILE A 128 -6.03 4.93 0.51
C ILE A 128 -7.02 5.79 -0.28
N GLN A 129 -8.16 5.25 -0.71
CA GLN A 129 -9.21 5.99 -1.41
C GLN A 129 -9.76 7.13 -0.54
N ASP A 130 -10.04 6.85 0.73
CA ASP A 130 -10.50 7.85 1.71
C ASP A 130 -9.48 8.98 1.88
N GLU A 131 -8.21 8.66 2.10
CA GLU A 131 -7.15 9.65 2.32
C GLU A 131 -6.83 10.45 1.04
N LEU A 132 -7.01 9.82 -0.13
CA LEU A 132 -6.78 10.41 -1.43
C LEU A 132 -7.97 11.29 -1.88
N GLY A 133 -9.18 10.96 -1.44
CA GLY A 133 -10.44 11.55 -1.92
C GLY A 133 -10.79 11.15 -3.36
N ARG A 134 -10.30 10.00 -3.84
CA ARG A 134 -10.47 9.49 -5.21
C ARG A 134 -10.54 7.98 -5.22
N GLU A 135 -11.19 7.42 -6.22
CA GLU A 135 -11.17 6.00 -6.51
C GLU A 135 -9.81 5.55 -7.03
N LEU A 136 -9.43 4.33 -6.67
CA LEU A 136 -8.26 3.64 -7.17
C LEU A 136 -8.66 2.57 -8.18
N VAL A 137 -7.85 2.40 -9.21
CA VAL A 137 -7.93 1.26 -10.11
C VAL A 137 -6.95 0.20 -9.63
N VAL A 138 -7.46 -0.95 -9.20
CA VAL A 138 -6.64 -2.11 -8.86
C VAL A 138 -6.68 -3.06 -10.04
N PRO A 139 -5.52 -3.41 -10.64
CA PRO A 139 -5.45 -4.40 -11.71
C PRO A 139 -5.94 -5.78 -11.25
N GLU A 140 -6.39 -6.62 -12.17
CA GLU A 140 -6.83 -8.00 -11.87
C GLU A 140 -5.72 -8.83 -11.20
N HIS A 141 -4.47 -8.64 -11.63
CA HIS A 141 -3.30 -9.34 -11.10
C HIS A 141 -2.23 -8.36 -10.59
N PRO A 142 -2.49 -7.66 -9.46
CA PRO A 142 -1.65 -6.55 -9.03
C PRO A 142 -0.23 -6.96 -8.63
N GLN A 143 0.01 -8.22 -8.30
CA GLN A 143 1.34 -8.73 -7.94
C GLN A 143 2.27 -8.94 -9.13
N THR A 144 1.73 -9.05 -10.34
CA THR A 144 2.51 -9.37 -11.55
C THR A 144 2.60 -8.22 -12.54
N THR A 145 1.93 -7.11 -12.28
CA THR A 145 1.86 -5.93 -13.17
C THR A 145 3.25 -5.45 -13.61
N THR A 146 4.17 -5.32 -12.66
CA THR A 146 5.56 -4.87 -12.94
C THR A 146 6.31 -5.87 -13.84
N ALA A 147 6.20 -7.17 -13.57
CA ALA A 147 6.84 -8.20 -14.37
C ALA A 147 6.25 -8.25 -15.79
N PHE A 148 4.94 -8.10 -15.92
CA PHE A 148 4.26 -8.03 -17.19
C PHE A 148 4.69 -6.81 -18.02
N GLY A 149 4.76 -5.64 -17.39
CA GLY A 149 5.27 -4.42 -18.03
C GLY A 149 6.71 -4.56 -18.49
N ALA A 150 7.60 -5.13 -17.68
CA ALA A 150 8.98 -5.40 -18.05
C ALA A 150 9.09 -6.35 -19.26
N ALA A 151 8.25 -7.38 -19.32
CA ALA A 151 8.21 -8.32 -20.44
C ALA A 151 7.77 -7.64 -21.75
N ILE A 152 6.78 -6.71 -21.67
CA ILE A 152 6.35 -5.93 -22.84
C ILE A 152 7.49 -5.03 -23.33
N LEU A 153 8.17 -4.33 -22.45
CA LEU A 153 9.28 -3.44 -22.81
C LEU A 153 10.42 -4.24 -23.48
N ALA A 154 10.84 -5.34 -22.87
CA ALA A 154 11.90 -6.21 -23.43
C ALA A 154 11.53 -6.76 -24.81
N ARG A 155 10.27 -7.20 -25.00
CA ARG A 155 9.78 -7.63 -26.31
C ARG A 155 9.85 -6.51 -27.36
N ASN A 156 9.42 -5.32 -27.01
CA ASN A 156 9.40 -4.19 -27.95
C ASN A 156 10.81 -3.78 -28.37
N GLU A 157 11.74 -3.76 -27.42
CA GLU A 157 13.16 -3.50 -27.68
C GLU A 157 13.78 -4.54 -28.61
N PHE A 158 13.56 -5.83 -28.32
CA PHE A 158 14.04 -6.93 -29.19
C PHE A 158 13.51 -6.82 -30.63
N LEU A 159 12.23 -6.49 -30.81
CA LEU A 159 11.64 -6.35 -32.15
C LEU A 159 12.16 -5.11 -32.89
N ALA A 160 12.49 -4.03 -32.17
CA ALA A 160 13.08 -2.83 -32.77
C ALA A 160 14.52 -3.07 -33.24
N GLU A 161 15.31 -3.87 -32.54
CA GLU A 161 16.67 -4.25 -32.93
C GLU A 161 16.71 -5.23 -34.09
N ALA A 162 15.64 -6.03 -34.29
CA ALA A 162 15.55 -7.02 -35.35
C ALA A 162 15.02 -6.47 -36.69
N SER A 163 14.64 -5.18 -36.74
CA SER A 163 14.09 -4.49 -37.90
C SER A 163 15.10 -3.57 -38.54
#